data_7c332f4bee9bc4fbf5d04d683778201d
#
_entry.id   7c332f4bee9bc4fbf5d04d683778201d
#
_cell.length_a   1.000
_cell.length_b   1.000
_cell.length_c   1.000
_cell.angle_alpha   90.00
_cell.angle_beta   90.00
_cell.angle_gamma   90.00
#
_symmetry.space_group_name_H-M   'P 1'
#
loop_
_entity.id
_entity.type
_entity.pdbx_description
1 polymer ?
#
loop_
_entity_poly.entity_id
_entity_poly.type
_entity_poly.pdbx_seq_one_letter_code
_entity_poly.pdbx_strand_id
1 'polypeptide(L)'
;EPWRFVVLERATLDRLAPVLADHVAAAGGDAAAVEKARSAFASPVIVAVVSSPVDSPKVPEWEQVLSAGAVCLELVNAALAAGFGAAWLTGPAAQPEFARAHLGLGPQERIAGLIHIGQRGATPPDRPRPDVAAHTVFL
;
A
#
# COMPACT_ATOMS: atom_id res chain seq x y z
N GLU A 1 -19.00 -2.58 -1.24
CA GLU A 1 -17.56 -2.82 -1.33
C GLU A 1 -16.92 -2.44 0.01
N PRO A 2 -16.13 -3.32 0.62
CA PRO A 2 -15.49 -3.05 1.92
C PRO A 2 -14.13 -2.34 1.73
N TRP A 3 -13.99 -1.53 0.70
CA TRP A 3 -12.77 -0.80 0.37
C TRP A 3 -13.08 0.45 -0.45
N ARG A 4 -12.14 1.39 -0.42
CA ARG A 4 -12.14 2.60 -1.25
C ARG A 4 -10.71 2.98 -1.62
N PHE A 5 -10.56 3.94 -2.51
CA PHE A 5 -9.27 4.46 -2.94
C PHE A 5 -9.02 5.87 -2.44
N VAL A 6 -7.75 6.17 -2.13
CA VAL A 6 -7.24 7.52 -2.01
C VAL A 6 -6.09 7.67 -3.01
N VAL A 7 -6.27 8.53 -4.00
CA VAL A 7 -5.25 8.77 -5.03
C VAL A 7 -4.36 9.93 -4.60
N LEU A 8 -3.07 9.68 -4.52
CA LEU A 8 -2.04 10.64 -4.15
C LEU A 8 -1.25 11.01 -5.40
N GLU A 9 -1.52 12.18 -5.94
CA GLU A 9 -0.81 12.74 -7.08
C GLU A 9 0.49 13.43 -6.64
N ARG A 10 1.36 13.74 -7.60
CA ARG A 10 2.71 14.26 -7.35
C ARG A 10 2.73 15.42 -6.35
N ALA A 11 1.89 16.43 -6.52
CA ALA A 11 1.86 17.60 -5.63
C ALA A 11 1.54 17.23 -4.17
N THR A 12 0.64 16.26 -3.96
CA THR A 12 0.32 15.74 -2.62
C THR A 12 1.49 14.94 -2.05
N LEU A 13 2.13 14.09 -2.86
CA LEU A 13 3.27 13.29 -2.45
C LEU A 13 4.48 14.18 -2.08
N ASP A 14 4.75 15.24 -2.84
CA ASP A 14 5.82 16.21 -2.53
C ASP A 14 5.58 16.90 -1.18
N ARG A 15 4.34 17.27 -0.91
CA ARG A 15 3.95 17.88 0.37
C ARG A 15 4.05 16.90 1.54
N LEU A 16 3.70 15.63 1.32
CA LEU A 16 3.67 14.62 2.38
C LEU A 16 5.03 13.99 2.67
N ALA A 17 5.99 14.02 1.75
CA ALA A 17 7.30 13.41 1.93
C ALA A 17 8.06 13.95 3.16
N PRO A 18 8.20 15.27 3.36
CA PRO A 18 8.83 15.79 4.58
C PRO A 18 8.00 15.47 5.84
N VAL A 19 6.67 15.51 5.75
CA VAL A 19 5.78 15.20 6.89
C VAL A 19 5.94 13.76 7.35
N LEU A 20 6.12 12.81 6.41
CA LEU A 20 6.37 11.41 6.74
C LEU A 20 7.76 11.23 7.39
N ALA A 21 8.77 11.94 6.90
CA ALA A 21 10.11 11.92 7.49
C ALA A 21 10.09 12.43 8.94
N ASP A 22 9.38 13.53 9.19
CA ASP A 22 9.22 14.12 10.53
C ASP A 22 8.43 13.17 11.46
N HIS A 23 7.38 12.51 10.93
CA HIS A 23 6.64 11.50 11.68
C HIS A 23 7.51 10.33 12.12
N VAL A 24 8.37 9.83 11.22
CA VAL A 24 9.31 8.73 11.52
C VAL A 24 10.37 9.17 12.55
N ALA A 25 10.89 10.40 12.43
CA ALA A 25 11.82 10.95 13.38
C ALA A 25 11.20 11.09 14.78
N ALA A 26 9.98 11.61 14.86
CA ALA A 26 9.24 11.74 16.12
C ALA A 26 8.93 10.38 16.79
N ALA A 27 8.77 9.32 15.98
CA ALA A 27 8.62 7.96 16.47
C ALA A 27 9.94 7.27 16.89
N GLY A 28 11.07 7.99 16.87
CA GLY A 28 12.38 7.48 17.27
C GLY A 28 13.14 6.75 16.14
N GLY A 29 12.74 6.95 14.88
CA GLY A 29 13.47 6.41 13.73
C GLY A 29 14.89 6.99 13.64
N ASP A 30 15.86 6.16 13.27
CA ASP A 30 17.22 6.61 12.99
C ASP A 30 17.32 7.41 11.69
N ALA A 31 18.50 8.00 11.42
CA ALA A 31 18.72 8.82 10.24
C ALA A 31 18.44 8.06 8.92
N ALA A 32 18.73 6.77 8.86
CA ALA A 32 18.47 5.95 7.69
C ALA A 32 16.97 5.71 7.47
N ALA A 33 16.22 5.48 8.54
CA ALA A 33 14.75 5.34 8.50
C ALA A 33 14.08 6.65 8.08
N VAL A 34 14.55 7.79 8.59
CA VAL A 34 14.03 9.12 8.22
C VAL A 34 14.28 9.43 6.74
N GLU A 35 15.48 9.14 6.22
CA GLU A 35 15.80 9.36 4.81
C GLU A 35 15.01 8.41 3.89
N LYS A 36 14.83 7.15 4.31
CA LYS A 36 13.96 6.22 3.60
C LYS A 36 12.51 6.70 3.58
N ALA A 37 12.00 7.27 4.67
CA ALA A 37 10.67 7.85 4.73
C ALA A 37 10.53 9.06 3.79
N ARG A 38 11.54 9.94 3.74
CA ARG A 38 11.58 11.10 2.83
C ARG A 38 11.49 10.68 1.36
N SER A 39 12.14 9.59 0.97
CA SER A 39 12.14 9.05 -0.38
C SER A 39 10.97 8.11 -0.69
N ALA A 40 10.16 7.75 0.31
CA ALA A 40 9.08 6.77 0.14
C ALA A 40 8.02 7.19 -0.89
N PHE A 41 7.86 8.49 -1.12
CA PHE A 41 6.87 9.03 -2.05
C PHE A 41 7.46 9.48 -3.39
N ALA A 42 8.53 8.80 -3.87
CA ALA A 42 9.20 9.15 -5.13
C ALA A 42 8.38 8.82 -6.40
N SER A 43 7.38 7.96 -6.31
CA SER A 43 6.53 7.57 -7.47
C SER A 43 5.69 8.74 -7.98
N PRO A 44 5.39 8.80 -9.30
CA PRO A 44 4.53 9.84 -9.87
C PRO A 44 3.13 9.86 -9.26
N VAL A 45 2.58 8.71 -8.98
CA VAL A 45 1.27 8.52 -8.34
C VAL A 45 1.30 7.31 -7.41
N ILE A 46 0.57 7.41 -6.31
CA ILE A 46 0.32 6.30 -5.39
C ILE A 46 -1.18 6.18 -5.19
N VAL A 47 -1.70 4.98 -5.32
CA VAL A 47 -3.09 4.67 -4.96
C VAL A 47 -3.09 3.93 -3.64
N ALA A 48 -3.59 4.58 -2.60
CA ALA A 48 -3.84 3.91 -1.33
C ALA A 48 -5.16 3.14 -1.42
N VAL A 49 -5.09 1.84 -1.27
CA VAL A 49 -6.25 0.97 -1.10
C VAL A 49 -6.59 0.95 0.39
N VAL A 50 -7.74 1.49 0.71
CA VAL A 50 -8.24 1.57 2.09
C VAL A 50 -9.21 0.42 2.32
N SER A 51 -8.91 -0.44 3.29
CA SER A 51 -9.87 -1.41 3.82
C SER A 51 -10.86 -0.65 4.71
N SER A 52 -12.13 -0.72 4.36
CA SER A 52 -13.24 -0.01 5.01
C SER A 52 -14.34 -1.03 5.34
N PRO A 53 -14.10 -1.95 6.29
CA PRO A 53 -15.07 -2.98 6.61
C PRO A 53 -16.36 -2.38 7.18
N VAL A 54 -17.46 -3.03 6.84
CA VAL A 54 -18.79 -2.68 7.32
C VAL A 54 -19.33 -3.81 8.18
N ASP A 55 -20.18 -3.48 9.15
CA ASP A 55 -20.88 -4.51 9.91
C ASP A 55 -21.83 -5.27 8.97
N SER A 56 -21.69 -6.59 8.94
CA SER A 56 -22.45 -7.45 8.05
C SER A 56 -22.68 -8.83 8.66
N PRO A 57 -23.95 -9.25 8.81
CA PRO A 57 -24.26 -10.59 9.31
C PRO A 57 -23.91 -11.71 8.33
N LYS A 58 -23.62 -11.38 7.06
CA LYS A 58 -23.36 -12.36 6.01
C LYS A 58 -21.89 -12.48 5.63
N VAL A 59 -21.12 -11.39 5.77
CA VAL A 59 -19.73 -11.31 5.31
C VAL A 59 -18.88 -10.85 6.50
N PRO A 60 -18.16 -11.76 7.16
CA PRO A 60 -17.34 -11.42 8.31
C PRO A 60 -16.16 -10.50 7.91
N GLU A 61 -15.64 -9.75 8.88
CA GLU A 61 -14.60 -8.75 8.64
C GLU A 61 -13.35 -9.33 7.94
N TRP A 62 -12.93 -10.54 8.30
CA TRP A 62 -11.75 -11.15 7.69
C TRP A 62 -11.89 -11.38 6.17
N GLU A 63 -13.08 -11.74 5.67
CA GLU A 63 -13.34 -11.84 4.24
C GLU A 63 -13.29 -10.48 3.56
N GLN A 64 -13.80 -9.46 4.22
CA GLN A 64 -13.76 -8.08 3.73
C GLN A 64 -12.32 -7.57 3.63
N VAL A 65 -11.47 -7.89 4.60
CA VAL A 65 -10.03 -7.57 4.55
C VAL A 65 -9.32 -8.29 3.40
N LEU A 66 -9.64 -9.59 3.17
CA LEU A 66 -9.10 -10.32 2.02
C LEU A 66 -9.54 -9.70 0.68
N SER A 67 -10.79 -9.22 0.59
CA SER A 67 -11.28 -8.50 -0.58
C SER A 67 -10.45 -7.23 -0.87
N ALA A 68 -10.12 -6.45 0.16
CA ALA A 68 -9.25 -5.27 0.00
C ALA A 68 -7.83 -5.67 -0.45
N GLY A 69 -7.28 -6.78 0.05
CA GLY A 69 -6.00 -7.33 -0.40
C GLY A 69 -6.05 -7.79 -1.86
N ALA A 70 -7.14 -8.44 -2.29
CA ALA A 70 -7.34 -8.82 -3.70
C ALA A 70 -7.34 -7.59 -4.63
N VAL A 71 -8.00 -6.50 -4.22
CA VAL A 71 -7.99 -5.23 -4.96
C VAL A 71 -6.59 -4.66 -5.11
N CYS A 72 -5.74 -4.76 -4.08
CA CYS A 72 -4.33 -4.35 -4.19
C CYS A 72 -3.60 -5.13 -5.29
N LEU A 73 -3.78 -6.44 -5.34
CA LEU A 73 -3.16 -7.30 -6.35
C LEU A 73 -3.68 -6.97 -7.76
N GLU A 74 -5.00 -6.83 -7.91
CA GLU A 74 -5.61 -6.51 -9.21
C GLU A 74 -5.20 -5.14 -9.73
N LEU A 75 -5.03 -4.15 -8.85
CA LEU A 75 -4.54 -2.83 -9.25
C LEU A 75 -3.08 -2.89 -9.75
N VAL A 76 -2.22 -3.69 -9.09
CA VAL A 76 -0.86 -3.95 -9.59
C VAL A 76 -0.91 -4.63 -10.96
N ASN A 77 -1.71 -5.69 -11.11
CA ASN A 77 -1.85 -6.41 -12.37
C ASN A 77 -2.36 -5.51 -13.50
N ALA A 78 -3.38 -4.70 -13.22
CA ALA A 78 -3.93 -3.75 -14.19
C ALA A 78 -2.89 -2.71 -14.64
N ALA A 79 -2.13 -2.14 -13.71
CA ALA A 79 -1.06 -1.19 -14.03
C ALA A 79 0.03 -1.84 -14.90
N LEU A 80 0.46 -3.07 -14.55
CA LEU A 80 1.43 -3.83 -15.35
C LEU A 80 0.91 -4.16 -16.74
N ALA A 81 -0.35 -4.57 -16.87
CA ALA A 81 -1.00 -4.84 -18.15
C ALA A 81 -1.13 -3.59 -19.03
N ALA A 82 -1.30 -2.42 -18.39
CA ALA A 82 -1.31 -1.12 -19.07
C ALA A 82 0.10 -0.60 -19.44
N GLY A 83 1.16 -1.38 -19.18
CA GLY A 83 2.55 -1.04 -19.54
C GLY A 83 3.30 -0.20 -18.49
N PHE A 84 2.69 0.09 -17.35
CA PHE A 84 3.36 0.79 -16.25
C PHE A 84 4.19 -0.16 -15.38
N GLY A 85 5.11 0.40 -14.59
CA GLY A 85 5.67 -0.27 -13.43
C GLY A 85 4.74 -0.09 -12.23
N ALA A 86 4.59 -1.12 -11.41
CA ALA A 86 3.80 -1.05 -10.19
C ALA A 86 4.41 -1.87 -9.06
N ALA A 87 4.21 -1.41 -7.81
CA ALA A 87 4.63 -2.13 -6.61
C ALA A 87 3.60 -1.91 -5.49
N TRP A 88 3.22 -3.00 -4.84
CA TRP A 88 2.41 -2.96 -3.63
C TRP A 88 3.32 -2.88 -2.41
N LEU A 89 3.28 -1.77 -1.73
CA LEU A 89 4.08 -1.49 -0.55
C LEU A 89 3.18 -1.15 0.65
N THR A 90 3.79 -1.17 1.82
CA THR A 90 3.29 -0.62 3.07
C THR A 90 4.38 0.24 3.71
N GLY A 91 4.42 0.36 5.01
CA GLY A 91 5.48 1.10 5.70
C GLY A 91 4.90 2.21 6.58
N PRO A 92 5.70 3.19 7.00
CA PRO A 92 5.26 4.22 7.95
C PRO A 92 4.02 4.98 7.50
N ALA A 93 3.87 5.25 6.20
CA ALA A 93 2.71 5.95 5.64
C ALA A 93 1.40 5.15 5.75
N ALA A 94 1.48 3.82 5.90
CA ALA A 94 0.32 2.95 6.08
C ALA A 94 -0.08 2.78 7.56
N GLN A 95 0.72 3.29 8.49
CA GLN A 95 0.40 3.22 9.91
C GLN A 95 -0.84 4.06 10.24
N PRO A 96 -1.69 3.59 11.15
CA PRO A 96 -2.98 4.24 11.42
C PRO A 96 -2.86 5.72 11.80
N GLU A 97 -1.85 6.09 12.57
CA GLU A 97 -1.63 7.45 13.04
C GLU A 97 -1.39 8.40 11.86
N PHE A 98 -0.45 8.06 10.98
CA PHE A 98 -0.15 8.86 9.79
C PHE A 98 -1.31 8.87 8.80
N ALA A 99 -1.89 7.71 8.53
CA ALA A 99 -2.95 7.56 7.55
C ALA A 99 -4.22 8.32 7.95
N ARG A 100 -4.60 8.30 9.23
CA ARG A 100 -5.73 9.10 9.72
C ARG A 100 -5.47 10.60 9.65
N ALA A 101 -4.27 11.03 10.05
CA ALA A 101 -3.92 12.45 10.06
C ALA A 101 -3.81 13.06 8.66
N HIS A 102 -3.37 12.29 7.66
CA HIS A 102 -2.93 12.83 6.38
C HIS A 102 -3.61 12.25 5.15
N LEU A 103 -4.23 11.06 5.25
CA LEU A 103 -4.89 10.38 4.12
C LEU A 103 -6.41 10.29 4.29
N GLY A 104 -6.95 10.89 5.34
CA GLY A 104 -8.40 10.98 5.57
C GLY A 104 -9.07 9.64 5.90
N LEU A 105 -8.39 8.78 6.66
CA LEU A 105 -8.96 7.52 7.11
C LEU A 105 -9.88 7.71 8.33
N GLY A 106 -10.98 6.97 8.32
CA GLY A 106 -11.86 6.83 9.48
C GLY A 106 -11.28 5.93 10.58
N PRO A 107 -11.93 5.90 11.77
CA PRO A 107 -11.41 5.15 12.94
C PRO A 107 -11.24 3.64 12.69
N GLN A 108 -12.11 3.05 11.90
CA GLN A 108 -12.11 1.61 11.59
C GLN A 108 -11.35 1.27 10.30
N GLU A 109 -10.96 2.29 9.54
CA GLU A 109 -10.28 2.10 8.28
C GLU A 109 -8.77 1.86 8.47
N ARG A 110 -8.20 1.10 7.53
CA ARG A 110 -6.77 0.78 7.48
C ARG A 110 -6.29 0.79 6.04
N ILE A 111 -5.02 1.10 5.83
CA ILE A 111 -4.38 0.91 4.52
C ILE A 111 -4.16 -0.59 4.30
N ALA A 112 -4.78 -1.14 3.27
CA ALA A 112 -4.51 -2.49 2.78
C ALA A 112 -3.22 -2.51 1.94
N GLY A 113 -2.96 -1.44 1.18
CA GLY A 113 -1.74 -1.27 0.41
C GLY A 113 -1.59 0.12 -0.15
N LEU A 114 -0.35 0.50 -0.38
CA LEU A 114 0.05 1.69 -1.14
C LEU A 114 0.58 1.17 -2.49
N ILE A 115 -0.19 1.38 -3.54
CA ILE A 115 0.18 0.92 -4.88
C ILE A 115 0.90 2.05 -5.59
N HIS A 116 2.21 1.90 -5.68
CA HIS A 116 3.10 2.82 -6.38
C HIS A 116 3.04 2.53 -7.87
N ILE A 117 2.75 3.53 -8.68
CA ILE A 117 2.63 3.39 -10.14
C ILE A 117 3.51 4.44 -10.81
N GLY A 118 4.24 4.04 -11.84
CA GLY A 118 5.11 4.92 -12.58
C GLY A 118 5.59 4.30 -13.88
N GLN A 119 6.58 4.91 -14.52
CA GLN A 119 7.22 4.33 -15.69
C GLN A 119 7.89 3.01 -15.33
N ARG A 120 7.78 2.03 -16.24
CA ARG A 120 8.47 0.75 -16.08
C ARG A 120 9.97 0.98 -16.22
N GLY A 121 10.71 0.67 -15.17
CA GLY A 121 12.18 0.70 -15.16
C GLY A 121 12.79 -0.59 -15.69
N ALA A 122 14.03 -0.87 -15.30
CA ALA A 122 14.70 -2.13 -15.60
C ALA A 122 13.90 -3.32 -15.05
N THR A 123 13.92 -4.44 -15.76
CA THR A 123 13.30 -5.68 -15.28
C THR A 123 13.98 -6.10 -13.96
N PRO A 124 13.22 -6.24 -12.87
CA PRO A 124 13.81 -6.68 -11.61
C PRO A 124 14.36 -8.11 -11.74
N PRO A 125 15.40 -8.45 -10.97
CA PRO A 125 15.91 -9.82 -10.94
C PRO A 125 14.80 -10.78 -10.49
N ASP A 126 14.81 -12.00 -11.05
CA ASP A 126 13.86 -13.02 -10.63
C ASP A 126 14.11 -13.43 -9.17
N ARG A 127 13.07 -13.74 -8.46
CA ARG A 127 13.13 -14.18 -7.06
C ARG A 127 12.94 -15.69 -7.00
N PRO A 128 13.57 -16.39 -6.03
CA PRO A 128 13.23 -17.75 -5.75
C PRO A 128 11.72 -17.91 -5.57
N ARG A 129 11.12 -18.85 -6.28
CA ARG A 129 9.70 -19.16 -6.18
C ARG A 129 9.51 -20.27 -5.16
N PRO A 130 8.38 -20.29 -4.41
CA PRO A 130 8.08 -21.39 -3.51
C PRO A 130 7.90 -22.67 -4.31
N ASP A 131 8.28 -23.80 -3.71
CA ASP A 131 7.93 -25.13 -4.23
C ASP A 131 6.43 -25.35 -4.00
N VAL A 132 5.66 -25.22 -5.07
CA VAL A 132 4.20 -25.37 -5.02
C VAL A 132 3.79 -26.75 -4.55
N ALA A 133 4.54 -27.81 -4.91
CA ALA A 133 4.24 -29.18 -4.49
C ALA A 133 4.36 -29.34 -2.97
N ALA A 134 5.38 -28.72 -2.36
CA ALA A 134 5.57 -28.74 -0.90
C ALA A 134 4.47 -27.98 -0.12
N HIS A 135 3.69 -27.13 -0.81
CA HIS A 135 2.60 -26.36 -0.22
C HIS A 135 1.21 -26.83 -0.67
N THR A 136 1.14 -28.01 -1.34
CA THR A 136 -0.12 -28.54 -1.86
C THR A 136 -0.40 -29.91 -1.27
N VAL A 137 -1.60 -30.12 -0.77
CA VAL A 137 -2.08 -31.42 -0.30
C VAL A 137 -3.27 -31.82 -1.17
N PHE A 138 -3.23 -33.04 -1.71
CA PHE A 138 -4.35 -33.67 -2.39
C PHE A 138 -5.04 -34.62 -1.41
N LEU A 139 -6.35 -34.45 -1.20
CA LEU A 139 -7.19 -35.27 -0.30
C LEU A 139 -8.00 -36.30 -1.09
#